data_7bdc89e03e58ddf56fe43366ff04c316
#
_entry.id   7bdc89e03e58ddf56fe43366ff04c316
#
_cell.length_a   1.000
_cell.length_b   1.000
_cell.length_c   1.000
_cell.angle_alpha   90.00
_cell.angle_beta   90.00
_cell.angle_gamma   90.00
#
_symmetry.space_group_name_H-M   'P 1'
#
loop_
_entity.id
_entity.type
_entity.pdbx_description
1 polymer ?
#
loop_
_entity_poly.entity_id
_entity_poly.type
_entity_poly.pdbx_seq_one_letter_code
_entity_poly.pdbx_strand_id
1 'polypeptide(L)'
;MSKLFTPYNLSGLALKNRVVMAPMTRTRTMNDVPDEVVALYYAQRASAGLLITEGMPVSEEGRGYLYTPGIYNDEHVQGWRKVTQAVHAKGGRIFAQLWHVGRMSHVSLQPGHIAPVSAGTVQAVNTTVFALTESGEPGPVVPSQPRALETHEVKRITADFVHSARLAMEAGFDGVEIMAANGFIFDQFLSSELNTRTDEYGGSVENRQRFLLETIDAVAEAVGNSHVAVRLSPFGRIYDLAPYEGEEQTWSAITDALGQRELAYVHLYYQPVYIKAPLPEGFRRRFRNTFKGTIIAAGGFTRDIAEQALEDNELDLVAFGVPYIANPDLVERMQNGWPLAESDRATYYGVSGSPEKGYTDYPVWQAQ
;
A
#
# COMPACT_ATOMS: atom_id res chain seq x y z
N MET A 1 -25.13 17.92 5.42
CA MET A 1 -24.59 17.20 4.24
C MET A 1 -23.48 16.30 4.75
N SER A 2 -23.41 15.06 4.29
CA SER A 2 -22.35 14.14 4.69
C SER A 2 -20.98 14.66 4.22
N LYS A 3 -20.02 14.78 5.15
CA LYS A 3 -18.66 15.27 4.88
C LYS A 3 -17.90 14.32 3.96
N LEU A 4 -18.19 13.01 4.05
CA LEU A 4 -17.56 11.95 3.24
C LEU A 4 -17.70 12.19 1.73
N PHE A 5 -18.83 12.78 1.29
CA PHE A 5 -19.11 13.02 -0.13
C PHE A 5 -18.82 14.45 -0.58
N THR A 6 -18.14 15.27 0.24
CA THR A 6 -17.72 16.61 -0.15
C THR A 6 -16.38 16.60 -0.88
N PRO A 7 -16.15 17.50 -1.84
CA PRO A 7 -14.83 17.65 -2.47
C PRO A 7 -13.72 17.90 -1.47
N TYR A 8 -12.50 17.51 -1.84
CA TYR A 8 -11.29 17.75 -1.06
C TYR A 8 -10.13 18.19 -1.97
N ASN A 9 -9.29 19.08 -1.47
CA ASN A 9 -8.06 19.47 -2.16
C ASN A 9 -6.86 18.74 -1.53
N LEU A 10 -6.33 17.75 -2.25
CA LEU A 10 -5.16 16.98 -1.85
C LEU A 10 -3.90 17.64 -2.44
N SER A 11 -3.26 18.53 -1.70
CA SER A 11 -2.02 19.21 -2.13
C SER A 11 -2.07 19.79 -3.55
N GLY A 12 -3.20 20.38 -3.93
CA GLY A 12 -3.46 20.93 -5.27
C GLY A 12 -4.23 20.00 -6.21
N LEU A 13 -4.32 18.70 -5.91
CA LEU A 13 -5.11 17.74 -6.67
C LEU A 13 -6.58 17.77 -6.19
N ALA A 14 -7.49 18.13 -7.08
CA ALA A 14 -8.93 18.18 -6.76
C ALA A 14 -9.52 16.76 -6.72
N LEU A 15 -10.05 16.35 -5.57
CA LEU A 15 -10.79 15.12 -5.35
C LEU A 15 -12.29 15.44 -5.27
N LYS A 16 -13.13 14.62 -5.91
CA LYS A 16 -14.60 14.84 -5.96
C LYS A 16 -15.32 14.45 -4.67
N ASN A 17 -14.72 13.62 -3.84
CA ASN A 17 -15.21 13.20 -2.52
C ASN A 17 -14.04 12.73 -1.65
N ARG A 18 -14.32 12.30 -0.41
CA ARG A 18 -13.33 11.87 0.57
C ARG A 18 -13.22 10.35 0.71
N VAL A 19 -13.83 9.61 -0.21
CA VAL A 19 -13.77 8.15 -0.28
C VAL A 19 -12.54 7.74 -1.07
N VAL A 20 -11.70 6.90 -0.49
CA VAL A 20 -10.49 6.36 -1.13
C VAL A 20 -10.66 4.87 -1.38
N MET A 21 -10.32 4.40 -2.57
CA MET A 21 -10.12 2.99 -2.80
C MET A 21 -8.77 2.57 -2.23
N ALA A 22 -8.79 1.75 -1.16
CA ALA A 22 -7.58 1.25 -0.53
C ALA A 22 -6.76 0.34 -1.47
N PRO A 23 -5.44 0.32 -1.33
CA PRO A 23 -4.59 -0.62 -2.07
C PRO A 23 -4.92 -2.07 -1.70
N MET A 24 -5.16 -2.89 -2.71
CA MET A 24 -5.50 -4.30 -2.55
C MET A 24 -4.78 -5.13 -3.62
N THR A 25 -3.86 -5.98 -3.21
CA THR A 25 -3.23 -6.96 -4.09
C THR A 25 -4.28 -7.95 -4.59
N ARG A 26 -4.43 -8.08 -5.91
CA ARG A 26 -5.42 -8.96 -6.54
C ARG A 26 -4.76 -10.14 -7.28
N THR A 27 -3.46 -10.08 -7.53
CA THR A 27 -2.69 -11.13 -8.23
C THR A 27 -3.33 -11.54 -9.57
N ARG A 28 -3.67 -10.54 -10.40
CA ARG A 28 -4.35 -10.73 -11.70
C ARG A 28 -3.44 -10.47 -12.90
N THR A 29 -2.19 -10.07 -12.66
CA THR A 29 -1.26 -9.67 -13.72
C THR A 29 -0.26 -10.79 -13.99
N MET A 30 -0.64 -11.71 -14.88
CA MET A 30 0.10 -12.95 -15.13
C MET A 30 1.54 -12.74 -15.62
N ASN A 31 1.80 -11.64 -16.36
CA ASN A 31 3.11 -11.31 -16.95
C ASN A 31 3.69 -10.02 -16.33
N ASP A 32 3.36 -9.69 -15.10
CA ASP A 32 3.78 -8.47 -14.37
C ASP A 32 3.36 -7.14 -15.04
N VAL A 33 2.80 -7.15 -16.25
CA VAL A 33 2.40 -5.98 -17.02
C VAL A 33 0.87 -5.86 -16.99
N PRO A 34 0.30 -4.74 -16.49
CA PRO A 34 -1.14 -4.51 -16.51
C PRO A 34 -1.72 -4.52 -17.93
N ASP A 35 -2.84 -5.17 -18.09
CA ASP A 35 -3.58 -5.30 -19.34
C ASP A 35 -4.90 -4.49 -19.32
N GLU A 36 -5.74 -4.69 -20.32
CA GLU A 36 -7.04 -4.05 -20.48
C GLU A 36 -8.03 -4.43 -19.38
N VAL A 37 -7.92 -5.64 -18.80
CA VAL A 37 -8.80 -6.10 -17.71
C VAL A 37 -8.45 -5.35 -16.43
N VAL A 38 -7.15 -5.13 -16.16
CA VAL A 38 -6.69 -4.31 -15.04
C VAL A 38 -7.12 -2.85 -15.24
N ALA A 39 -7.01 -2.31 -16.47
CA ALA A 39 -7.45 -0.96 -16.77
C ALA A 39 -8.96 -0.79 -16.54
N LEU A 40 -9.78 -1.76 -16.97
CA LEU A 40 -11.21 -1.77 -16.71
C LEU A 40 -11.54 -1.81 -15.21
N TYR A 41 -10.83 -2.64 -14.44
CA TYR A 41 -11.03 -2.77 -12.98
C TYR A 41 -10.91 -1.43 -12.25
N TYR A 42 -9.84 -0.69 -12.50
CA TYR A 42 -9.64 0.62 -11.89
C TYR A 42 -10.61 1.67 -12.45
N ALA A 43 -10.87 1.66 -13.75
CA ALA A 43 -11.80 2.58 -14.38
C ALA A 43 -13.25 2.42 -13.89
N GLN A 44 -13.69 1.20 -13.56
CA GLN A 44 -15.01 0.96 -12.96
C GLN A 44 -15.18 1.63 -11.60
N ARG A 45 -14.08 1.83 -10.87
CA ARG A 45 -14.04 2.38 -9.51
C ARG A 45 -13.67 3.87 -9.47
N ALA A 46 -13.63 4.51 -10.63
CA ALA A 46 -13.21 5.91 -10.77
C ALA A 46 -14.18 6.92 -10.13
N SER A 47 -15.31 6.51 -9.54
CA SER A 47 -16.16 7.35 -8.71
C SER A 47 -15.53 7.68 -7.34
N ALA A 48 -14.56 6.92 -6.89
CA ALA A 48 -13.74 7.26 -5.71
C ALA A 48 -13.10 8.64 -5.86
N GLY A 49 -12.92 9.35 -4.73
CA GLY A 49 -12.13 10.59 -4.70
C GLY A 49 -10.68 10.32 -5.09
N LEU A 50 -10.10 9.23 -4.58
CA LEU A 50 -8.76 8.76 -4.93
C LEU A 50 -8.75 7.23 -5.02
N LEU A 51 -8.07 6.70 -6.04
CA LEU A 51 -7.71 5.29 -6.11
C LEU A 51 -6.23 5.13 -5.74
N ILE A 52 -5.93 4.10 -4.93
CA ILE A 52 -4.56 3.66 -4.70
C ILE A 52 -4.45 2.26 -5.28
N THR A 53 -3.44 2.02 -6.13
CA THR A 53 -3.28 0.72 -6.78
C THR A 53 -2.93 -0.38 -5.80
N GLU A 54 -3.05 -1.63 -6.21
CA GLU A 54 -2.31 -2.73 -5.58
C GLU A 54 -0.82 -2.41 -5.52
N GLY A 55 -0.12 -3.05 -4.57
CA GLY A 55 1.32 -2.84 -4.41
C GLY A 55 2.10 -3.32 -5.63
N MET A 56 3.05 -2.50 -6.06
CA MET A 56 3.93 -2.72 -7.20
C MET A 56 5.37 -2.88 -6.73
N PRO A 57 6.04 -4.02 -6.98
CA PRO A 57 7.46 -4.13 -6.70
C PRO A 57 8.26 -3.08 -7.47
N VAL A 58 9.22 -2.46 -6.78
CA VAL A 58 10.14 -1.45 -7.35
C VAL A 58 11.33 -2.07 -8.07
N SER A 59 11.48 -3.38 -7.99
CA SER A 59 12.48 -4.20 -8.65
C SER A 59 12.04 -5.67 -8.63
N GLU A 60 12.70 -6.54 -9.40
CA GLU A 60 12.45 -7.98 -9.32
C GLU A 60 12.68 -8.53 -7.90
N GLU A 61 13.73 -8.05 -7.21
CA GLU A 61 14.04 -8.41 -5.81
C GLU A 61 12.93 -7.98 -4.84
N GLY A 62 12.19 -6.90 -5.14
CA GLY A 62 11.08 -6.41 -4.34
C GLY A 62 9.80 -7.24 -4.41
N ARG A 63 9.76 -8.29 -5.23
CA ARG A 63 8.59 -9.15 -5.46
C ARG A 63 8.34 -10.09 -4.29
N GLY A 64 7.07 -10.17 -3.84
CA GLY A 64 6.64 -11.06 -2.75
C GLY A 64 5.55 -12.05 -3.12
N TYR A 65 4.90 -11.87 -4.26
CA TYR A 65 3.79 -12.71 -4.72
C TYR A 65 3.82 -12.87 -6.23
N LEU A 66 3.40 -14.04 -6.72
CA LEU A 66 3.14 -14.25 -8.14
C LEU A 66 2.03 -13.31 -8.64
N TYR A 67 2.10 -12.95 -9.90
CA TYR A 67 1.04 -12.24 -10.63
C TYR A 67 0.74 -10.83 -10.09
N THR A 68 1.74 -10.17 -9.48
CA THR A 68 1.66 -8.76 -9.10
C THR A 68 2.31 -7.89 -10.17
N PRO A 69 1.69 -6.75 -10.54
CA PRO A 69 2.24 -5.88 -11.57
C PRO A 69 3.44 -5.09 -11.04
N GLY A 70 4.51 -5.00 -11.82
CA GLY A 70 5.69 -4.19 -11.50
C GLY A 70 5.57 -2.73 -11.96
N ILE A 71 6.58 -1.90 -11.56
CA ILE A 71 6.79 -0.54 -12.08
C ILE A 71 8.29 -0.21 -12.10
N TYR A 72 9.10 -1.02 -12.78
CA TYR A 72 10.56 -0.87 -12.81
C TYR A 72 11.18 -0.99 -14.22
N ASN A 73 10.36 -1.04 -15.28
CA ASN A 73 10.78 -1.05 -16.66
C ASN A 73 9.75 -0.40 -17.60
N ASP A 74 10.12 -0.21 -18.86
CA ASP A 74 9.30 0.46 -19.87
C ASP A 74 8.01 -0.31 -20.22
N GLU A 75 8.01 -1.65 -20.16
CA GLU A 75 6.81 -2.47 -20.41
C GLU A 75 5.76 -2.22 -19.34
N HIS A 76 6.19 -2.11 -18.08
CA HIS A 76 5.31 -1.74 -16.98
C HIS A 76 4.69 -0.35 -17.18
N VAL A 77 5.50 0.64 -17.62
CA VAL A 77 5.01 1.99 -17.94
C VAL A 77 3.91 1.94 -18.99
N GLN A 78 4.10 1.17 -20.07
CA GLN A 78 3.10 1.04 -21.13
C GLN A 78 1.81 0.39 -20.63
N GLY A 79 1.91 -0.65 -19.79
CA GLY A 79 0.75 -1.30 -19.16
C GLY A 79 -0.01 -0.34 -18.25
N TRP A 80 0.68 0.32 -17.33
CA TRP A 80 0.08 1.26 -16.40
C TRP A 80 -0.49 2.52 -17.06
N ARG A 81 0.08 2.95 -18.18
CA ARG A 81 -0.45 4.08 -18.97
C ARG A 81 -1.88 3.82 -19.45
N LYS A 82 -2.22 2.57 -19.81
CA LYS A 82 -3.60 2.18 -20.15
C LYS A 82 -4.53 2.36 -18.95
N VAL A 83 -4.07 1.99 -17.76
CA VAL A 83 -4.84 2.10 -16.52
C VAL A 83 -5.09 3.57 -16.15
N THR A 84 -4.05 4.39 -16.13
CA THR A 84 -4.15 5.82 -15.76
C THR A 84 -5.04 6.58 -16.74
N GLN A 85 -4.89 6.34 -18.04
CA GLN A 85 -5.74 6.92 -19.08
C GLN A 85 -7.21 6.52 -18.91
N ALA A 86 -7.51 5.24 -18.63
CA ALA A 86 -8.87 4.76 -18.44
C ALA A 86 -9.54 5.36 -17.18
N VAL A 87 -8.77 5.54 -16.09
CA VAL A 87 -9.23 6.18 -14.87
C VAL A 87 -9.46 7.69 -15.09
N HIS A 88 -8.50 8.39 -15.69
CA HIS A 88 -8.59 9.83 -15.97
C HIS A 88 -9.72 10.16 -16.94
N ALA A 89 -9.98 9.31 -17.95
CA ALA A 89 -11.10 9.47 -18.88
C ALA A 89 -12.47 9.50 -18.16
N LYS A 90 -12.56 8.90 -16.95
CA LYS A 90 -13.74 8.94 -16.08
C LYS A 90 -13.63 9.99 -14.98
N GLY A 91 -12.64 10.90 -15.06
CA GLY A 91 -12.41 11.96 -14.07
C GLY A 91 -11.92 11.43 -12.71
N GLY A 92 -11.39 10.20 -12.64
CA GLY A 92 -10.77 9.63 -11.43
C GLY A 92 -9.38 10.18 -11.17
N ARG A 93 -8.85 9.93 -9.98
CA ARG A 93 -7.47 10.21 -9.56
C ARG A 93 -6.85 8.94 -9.04
N ILE A 94 -5.58 8.69 -9.36
CA ILE A 94 -4.95 7.41 -9.04
C ILE A 94 -3.48 7.58 -8.64
N PHE A 95 -3.12 7.01 -7.48
CA PHE A 95 -1.75 6.92 -6.98
C PHE A 95 -1.22 5.49 -7.11
N ALA A 96 0.07 5.39 -7.44
CA ALA A 96 0.80 4.13 -7.52
C ALA A 96 1.32 3.72 -6.15
N GLN A 97 0.97 2.54 -5.60
CA GLN A 97 1.60 2.06 -4.39
C GLN A 97 2.89 1.30 -4.72
N LEU A 98 4.03 1.81 -4.25
CA LEU A 98 5.37 1.24 -4.46
C LEU A 98 5.80 0.41 -3.26
N TRP A 99 6.26 -0.81 -3.47
CA TRP A 99 6.73 -1.66 -2.41
C TRP A 99 8.03 -2.40 -2.70
N HIS A 100 8.70 -2.78 -1.63
CA HIS A 100 9.67 -3.86 -1.56
C HIS A 100 9.30 -4.72 -0.36
N VAL A 101 8.99 -6.00 -0.58
CA VAL A 101 8.43 -6.82 0.50
C VAL A 101 9.46 -7.31 1.52
N GLY A 102 10.76 -7.15 1.22
CA GLY A 102 11.83 -7.64 2.11
C GLY A 102 11.75 -9.15 2.30
N ARG A 103 11.78 -9.61 3.56
CA ARG A 103 11.71 -11.04 3.93
C ARG A 103 10.40 -11.75 3.54
N MET A 104 9.37 -10.99 3.15
CA MET A 104 8.07 -11.56 2.76
C MET A 104 8.08 -12.05 1.32
N SER A 105 9.08 -12.87 0.98
CA SER A 105 9.29 -13.45 -0.34
C SER A 105 9.79 -14.89 -0.26
N HIS A 106 9.88 -15.53 -1.41
CA HIS A 106 10.38 -16.90 -1.56
C HIS A 106 11.44 -16.97 -2.67
N VAL A 107 12.40 -17.88 -2.56
CA VAL A 107 13.48 -18.06 -3.56
C VAL A 107 12.94 -18.24 -4.98
N SER A 108 11.77 -18.85 -5.17
CA SER A 108 11.15 -19.00 -6.49
C SER A 108 10.67 -17.69 -7.13
N LEU A 109 10.58 -16.61 -6.37
CA LEU A 109 10.20 -15.27 -6.84
C LEU A 109 11.42 -14.36 -7.06
N GLN A 110 12.59 -14.78 -6.57
CA GLN A 110 13.79 -13.97 -6.57
C GLN A 110 14.65 -14.23 -7.82
N PRO A 111 15.31 -13.19 -8.37
CA PRO A 111 16.26 -13.37 -9.47
C PRO A 111 17.33 -14.41 -9.11
N GLY A 112 17.57 -15.37 -10.00
CA GLY A 112 18.56 -16.41 -9.77
C GLY A 112 18.26 -17.34 -8.58
N HIS A 113 17.03 -17.35 -8.07
CA HIS A 113 16.61 -18.16 -6.91
C HIS A 113 17.46 -17.92 -5.65
N ILE A 114 17.98 -16.70 -5.46
CA ILE A 114 18.72 -16.31 -4.27
C ILE A 114 17.77 -16.06 -3.07
N ALA A 115 18.35 -15.94 -1.88
CA ALA A 115 17.58 -15.61 -0.69
C ALA A 115 16.97 -14.20 -0.79
N PRO A 116 15.71 -13.98 -0.34
CA PRO A 116 15.18 -12.65 -0.19
C PRO A 116 16.01 -11.83 0.82
N VAL A 117 15.84 -10.52 0.79
CA VAL A 117 16.62 -9.59 1.60
C VAL A 117 15.81 -8.98 2.74
N SER A 118 16.49 -8.56 3.82
CA SER A 118 15.84 -7.89 4.97
C SER A 118 16.86 -7.05 5.75
N ALA A 119 16.41 -6.40 6.81
CA ALA A 119 17.27 -5.73 7.79
C ALA A 119 18.20 -6.70 8.54
N GLY A 120 17.75 -7.93 8.71
CA GLY A 120 18.47 -9.03 9.38
C GLY A 120 18.14 -10.39 8.74
N THR A 121 18.36 -11.47 9.48
CA THR A 121 18.19 -12.85 8.98
C THR A 121 16.99 -13.56 9.61
N VAL A 122 16.07 -12.85 10.27
CA VAL A 122 14.91 -13.46 10.93
C VAL A 122 13.85 -13.84 9.89
N GLN A 123 13.59 -15.13 9.74
CA GLN A 123 12.58 -15.67 8.83
C GLN A 123 11.16 -15.48 9.38
N ALA A 124 10.19 -15.22 8.50
CA ALA A 124 8.77 -15.26 8.82
C ALA A 124 8.26 -16.70 8.62
N VAL A 125 7.91 -17.40 9.70
CA VAL A 125 7.60 -18.84 9.67
C VAL A 125 6.12 -19.17 9.88
N ASN A 126 5.33 -18.24 10.48
CA ASN A 126 3.91 -18.45 10.78
C ASN A 126 2.98 -17.78 9.74
N THR A 127 3.47 -17.63 8.52
CA THR A 127 2.75 -17.00 7.43
C THR A 127 3.12 -17.64 6.10
N THR A 128 2.39 -17.29 5.04
CA THR A 128 2.68 -17.76 3.69
C THR A 128 2.66 -16.61 2.68
N VAL A 129 3.39 -16.80 1.59
CA VAL A 129 3.34 -15.99 0.38
C VAL A 129 2.85 -16.86 -0.77
N PHE A 130 2.28 -16.25 -1.81
CA PHE A 130 1.82 -16.97 -2.99
C PHE A 130 2.96 -17.04 -4.02
N ALA A 131 3.58 -18.20 -4.11
CA ALA A 131 4.78 -18.44 -4.93
C ALA A 131 4.74 -19.83 -5.55
N LEU A 132 5.83 -20.28 -6.19
CA LEU A 132 5.91 -21.64 -6.70
C LEU A 132 6.27 -22.62 -5.56
N THR A 133 5.46 -23.65 -5.43
CA THR A 133 5.69 -24.77 -4.51
C THR A 133 6.86 -25.64 -4.99
N GLU A 134 7.27 -26.64 -4.22
CA GLU A 134 8.28 -27.63 -4.62
C GLU A 134 7.91 -28.39 -5.90
N SER A 135 6.61 -28.56 -6.18
CA SER A 135 6.14 -29.17 -7.43
C SER A 135 6.18 -28.21 -8.63
N GLY A 136 6.53 -26.95 -8.44
CA GLY A 136 6.52 -25.92 -9.48
C GLY A 136 5.13 -25.29 -9.73
N GLU A 137 4.10 -25.69 -8.98
CA GLU A 137 2.74 -25.14 -9.11
C GLU A 137 2.57 -23.90 -8.22
N PRO A 138 1.80 -22.89 -8.65
CA PRO A 138 1.44 -21.75 -7.82
C PRO A 138 0.69 -22.17 -6.56
N GLY A 139 1.13 -21.65 -5.40
CA GLY A 139 0.49 -21.99 -4.14
C GLY A 139 1.05 -21.20 -2.95
N PRO A 140 0.45 -21.40 -1.76
CA PRO A 140 0.97 -20.79 -0.53
C PRO A 140 2.24 -21.55 -0.09
N VAL A 141 3.32 -20.80 0.10
CA VAL A 141 4.60 -21.31 0.62
C VAL A 141 5.07 -20.46 1.79
N VAL A 142 5.83 -21.04 2.71
CA VAL A 142 6.48 -20.27 3.78
C VAL A 142 7.57 -19.39 3.15
N PRO A 143 7.68 -18.11 3.52
CA PRO A 143 8.78 -17.26 3.06
C PRO A 143 10.14 -17.89 3.29
N SER A 144 11.06 -17.73 2.34
CA SER A 144 12.42 -18.28 2.49
C SER A 144 13.21 -17.52 3.55
N GLN A 145 14.22 -18.17 4.14
CA GLN A 145 15.18 -17.54 5.03
C GLN A 145 15.80 -16.32 4.35
N PRO A 146 15.67 -15.10 4.89
CA PRO A 146 16.28 -13.93 4.30
C PRO A 146 17.76 -13.82 4.62
N ARG A 147 18.49 -13.07 3.80
CA ARG A 147 19.81 -12.53 4.14
C ARG A 147 19.70 -11.07 4.56
N ALA A 148 20.61 -10.62 5.41
CA ALA A 148 20.73 -9.20 5.72
C ALA A 148 21.28 -8.44 4.50
N LEU A 149 20.74 -7.24 4.25
CA LEU A 149 21.26 -6.29 3.25
C LEU A 149 22.63 -5.74 3.70
N GLU A 150 23.54 -5.60 2.75
CA GLU A 150 24.72 -4.76 2.95
C GLU A 150 24.32 -3.27 2.92
N THR A 151 25.13 -2.40 3.56
CA THR A 151 24.82 -0.96 3.65
C THR A 151 24.64 -0.30 2.28
N HIS A 152 25.45 -0.69 1.29
CA HIS A 152 25.32 -0.17 -0.08
C HIS A 152 24.05 -0.64 -0.79
N GLU A 153 23.52 -1.83 -0.43
CA GLU A 153 22.27 -2.36 -1.01
C GLU A 153 21.05 -1.60 -0.48
N VAL A 154 21.07 -1.11 0.77
CA VAL A 154 20.01 -0.23 1.28
C VAL A 154 19.89 1.02 0.42
N LYS A 155 21.03 1.64 0.06
CA LYS A 155 21.07 2.81 -0.83
C LYS A 155 20.62 2.48 -2.26
N ARG A 156 20.92 1.29 -2.75
CA ARG A 156 20.42 0.80 -4.04
C ARG A 156 18.90 0.67 -4.03
N ILE A 157 18.31 0.09 -2.99
CA ILE A 157 16.85 -0.03 -2.90
C ILE A 157 16.18 1.35 -2.83
N THR A 158 16.78 2.33 -2.14
CA THR A 158 16.31 3.73 -2.20
C THR A 158 16.30 4.23 -3.65
N ALA A 159 17.35 3.95 -4.42
CA ALA A 159 17.42 4.33 -5.83
C ALA A 159 16.35 3.60 -6.69
N ASP A 160 16.03 2.33 -6.38
CA ASP A 160 14.96 1.58 -7.03
C ASP A 160 13.58 2.24 -6.79
N PHE A 161 13.30 2.71 -5.57
CA PHE A 161 12.08 3.49 -5.28
C PHE A 161 12.03 4.80 -6.07
N VAL A 162 13.14 5.52 -6.15
CA VAL A 162 13.24 6.77 -6.94
C VAL A 162 12.99 6.48 -8.42
N HIS A 163 13.62 5.44 -8.97
CA HIS A 163 13.43 5.04 -10.36
C HIS A 163 11.96 4.70 -10.64
N SER A 164 11.36 3.85 -9.81
CA SER A 164 9.96 3.44 -9.94
C SER A 164 8.99 4.59 -9.78
N ALA A 165 9.27 5.55 -8.90
CA ALA A 165 8.45 6.75 -8.77
C ALA A 165 8.47 7.60 -10.05
N ARG A 166 9.63 7.77 -10.71
CA ARG A 166 9.72 8.46 -12.00
C ARG A 166 8.94 7.74 -13.08
N LEU A 167 9.05 6.40 -13.16
CA LEU A 167 8.29 5.59 -14.11
C LEU A 167 6.78 5.66 -13.86
N ALA A 168 6.35 5.71 -12.59
CA ALA A 168 4.95 5.90 -12.24
C ALA A 168 4.42 7.26 -12.74
N MET A 169 5.18 8.35 -12.54
CA MET A 169 4.81 9.66 -13.09
C MET A 169 4.77 9.65 -14.62
N GLU A 170 5.71 8.97 -15.27
CA GLU A 170 5.72 8.78 -16.73
C GLU A 170 4.51 7.99 -17.23
N ALA A 171 4.08 6.98 -16.48
CA ALA A 171 2.86 6.21 -16.76
C ALA A 171 1.56 7.03 -16.55
N GLY A 172 1.65 8.25 -16.01
CA GLY A 172 0.52 9.16 -15.84
C GLY A 172 -0.20 9.06 -14.49
N PHE A 173 0.42 8.46 -13.46
CA PHE A 173 -0.13 8.51 -12.11
C PHE A 173 -0.14 9.94 -11.55
N ASP A 174 -1.12 10.26 -10.71
CA ASP A 174 -1.22 11.55 -10.03
C ASP A 174 -0.21 11.67 -8.85
N GLY A 175 0.41 10.55 -8.45
CA GLY A 175 1.44 10.48 -7.42
C GLY A 175 1.76 9.04 -7.01
N VAL A 176 2.59 8.88 -5.99
CA VAL A 176 3.05 7.59 -5.48
C VAL A 176 2.84 7.47 -3.97
N GLU A 177 2.51 6.27 -3.50
CA GLU A 177 2.45 5.93 -2.08
C GLU A 177 3.54 4.91 -1.75
N ILE A 178 4.50 5.28 -0.91
CA ILE A 178 5.55 4.39 -0.41
C ILE A 178 4.93 3.46 0.64
N MET A 179 5.00 2.15 0.39
CA MET A 179 4.47 1.13 1.29
C MET A 179 5.44 0.85 2.44
N ALA A 180 5.28 1.57 3.54
CA ALA A 180 6.04 1.40 4.78
C ALA A 180 5.17 0.78 5.89
N ALA A 181 4.47 -0.31 5.54
CA ALA A 181 3.47 -0.94 6.39
C ALA A 181 3.45 -2.46 6.21
N ASN A 182 2.64 -3.14 7.04
CA ASN A 182 2.29 -4.55 6.90
C ASN A 182 3.48 -5.51 6.92
N GLY A 183 4.54 -5.21 7.67
CA GLY A 183 5.69 -6.11 7.83
C GLY A 183 6.62 -6.19 6.61
N PHE A 184 6.52 -5.24 5.67
CA PHE A 184 7.41 -5.17 4.52
C PHE A 184 8.74 -4.47 4.88
N ILE A 185 9.58 -4.19 3.87
CA ILE A 185 11.00 -3.85 4.09
C ILE A 185 11.22 -2.75 5.13
N PHE A 186 10.45 -1.66 5.09
CA PHE A 186 10.62 -0.56 6.04
C PHE A 186 10.20 -0.95 7.46
N ASP A 187 9.07 -1.66 7.66
CA ASP A 187 8.69 -2.19 8.96
C ASP A 187 9.76 -3.15 9.54
N GLN A 188 10.45 -3.91 8.66
CA GLN A 188 11.55 -4.79 9.07
C GLN A 188 12.77 -4.00 9.58
N PHE A 189 13.03 -2.82 9.01
CA PHE A 189 14.08 -1.92 9.50
C PHE A 189 13.68 -1.19 10.78
N LEU A 190 12.41 -0.85 10.95
CA LEU A 190 11.89 -0.16 12.15
C LEU A 190 11.89 -1.05 13.40
N SER A 191 11.65 -2.35 13.24
CA SER A 191 11.59 -3.31 14.33
C SER A 191 12.96 -3.65 14.88
N SER A 192 13.21 -3.42 16.19
CA SER A 192 14.44 -3.84 16.86
C SER A 192 14.62 -5.37 16.95
N GLU A 193 13.53 -6.14 16.82
CA GLU A 193 13.57 -7.61 16.80
C GLU A 193 14.04 -8.17 15.44
N LEU A 194 13.79 -7.44 14.36
CA LEU A 194 14.16 -7.86 13.01
C LEU A 194 15.44 -7.20 12.52
N ASN A 195 15.70 -5.99 12.96
CA ASN A 195 16.85 -5.18 12.58
C ASN A 195 18.02 -5.42 13.55
N THR A 196 18.86 -6.38 13.20
CA THR A 196 20.08 -6.73 13.97
C THR A 196 21.32 -6.01 13.48
N ARG A 197 21.19 -4.94 12.71
CA ARG A 197 22.28 -4.19 12.09
C ARG A 197 23.05 -3.37 13.11
N THR A 198 24.35 -3.19 12.84
CA THR A 198 25.27 -2.36 13.63
C THR A 198 25.81 -1.16 12.87
N ASP A 199 25.34 -0.96 11.64
CA ASP A 199 25.65 0.20 10.80
C ASP A 199 24.68 1.38 11.03
N GLU A 200 24.73 2.37 10.14
CA GLU A 200 23.91 3.59 10.20
C GLU A 200 22.39 3.35 10.05
N TYR A 201 21.95 2.13 9.74
CA TYR A 201 20.55 1.74 9.59
C TYR A 201 20.02 0.85 10.72
N GLY A 202 20.81 0.61 11.79
CA GLY A 202 20.46 -0.24 12.91
C GLY A 202 20.75 0.33 14.28
N GLY A 203 20.32 -0.36 15.33
CA GLY A 203 20.51 0.06 16.72
C GLY A 203 19.48 1.11 17.17
N SER A 204 19.82 2.39 17.17
CA SER A 204 18.97 3.46 17.69
C SER A 204 17.70 3.69 16.85
N VAL A 205 16.69 4.34 17.44
CA VAL A 205 15.45 4.71 16.73
C VAL A 205 15.77 5.57 15.50
N GLU A 206 16.68 6.53 15.61
CA GLU A 206 17.11 7.42 14.52
C GLU A 206 17.69 6.62 13.35
N ASN A 207 18.50 5.61 13.65
CA ASN A 207 19.10 4.76 12.62
C ASN A 207 18.07 3.83 11.98
N ARG A 208 17.19 3.21 12.77
CA ARG A 208 16.18 2.29 12.23
C ARG A 208 15.17 2.98 11.31
N GLN A 209 14.83 4.24 11.56
CA GLN A 209 13.93 5.01 10.68
C GLN A 209 14.63 5.62 9.46
N ARG A 210 15.97 5.68 9.45
CA ARG A 210 16.79 6.37 8.43
C ARG A 210 16.47 5.91 7.02
N PHE A 211 16.40 4.61 6.78
CA PHE A 211 16.10 4.06 5.46
C PHE A 211 14.75 4.56 4.90
N LEU A 212 13.71 4.55 5.73
CA LEU A 212 12.39 5.06 5.33
C LEU A 212 12.45 6.56 4.99
N LEU A 213 13.06 7.36 5.87
CA LEU A 213 13.09 8.81 5.70
C LEU A 213 13.95 9.24 4.51
N GLU A 214 15.13 8.62 4.31
CA GLU A 214 15.98 8.86 3.14
C GLU A 214 15.25 8.48 1.84
N THR A 215 14.48 7.37 1.85
CA THR A 215 13.70 6.98 0.67
C THR A 215 12.58 7.98 0.39
N ILE A 216 11.84 8.44 1.41
CA ILE A 216 10.80 9.47 1.24
C ILE A 216 11.42 10.75 0.66
N ASP A 217 12.51 11.23 1.24
CA ASP A 217 13.17 12.47 0.83
C ASP A 217 13.71 12.37 -0.62
N ALA A 218 14.36 11.26 -0.98
CA ALA A 218 14.88 11.04 -2.32
C ALA A 218 13.76 10.92 -3.39
N VAL A 219 12.65 10.26 -3.05
CA VAL A 219 11.49 10.19 -3.96
C VAL A 219 10.84 11.57 -4.09
N ALA A 220 10.70 12.32 -2.98
CA ALA A 220 10.13 13.67 -3.01
C ALA A 220 11.01 14.66 -3.81
N GLU A 221 12.33 14.55 -3.73
CA GLU A 221 13.25 15.31 -4.59
C GLU A 221 13.05 14.97 -6.07
N ALA A 222 12.78 13.71 -6.38
CA ALA A 222 12.68 13.24 -7.76
C ALA A 222 11.36 13.58 -8.46
N VAL A 223 10.22 13.60 -7.73
CA VAL A 223 8.88 13.75 -8.33
C VAL A 223 8.06 14.90 -7.72
N GLY A 224 8.56 15.56 -6.68
CA GLY A 224 7.89 16.66 -5.97
C GLY A 224 7.07 16.18 -4.77
N ASN A 225 7.14 16.91 -3.67
CA ASN A 225 6.53 16.58 -2.37
C ASN A 225 5.01 16.31 -2.47
N SER A 226 4.30 17.11 -3.26
CA SER A 226 2.85 16.99 -3.46
C SER A 226 2.41 15.70 -4.16
N HIS A 227 3.34 14.93 -4.71
CA HIS A 227 3.11 13.66 -5.39
C HIS A 227 3.55 12.45 -4.58
N VAL A 228 4.07 12.65 -3.35
CA VAL A 228 4.58 11.57 -2.52
C VAL A 228 3.74 11.40 -1.26
N ALA A 229 3.38 10.16 -1.01
CA ALA A 229 2.67 9.74 0.18
C ALA A 229 3.37 8.54 0.82
N VAL A 230 3.06 8.27 2.08
CA VAL A 230 3.58 7.10 2.80
C VAL A 230 2.45 6.37 3.51
N ARG A 231 2.45 5.04 3.42
CA ARG A 231 1.53 4.19 4.17
C ARG A 231 2.25 3.53 5.34
N LEU A 232 1.64 3.62 6.53
CA LEU A 232 2.16 3.10 7.79
C LEU A 232 1.15 2.16 8.44
N SER A 233 1.62 1.17 9.21
CA SER A 233 0.80 0.30 10.05
C SER A 233 1.30 0.30 11.51
N PRO A 234 1.12 1.41 12.24
CA PRO A 234 1.60 1.53 13.60
C PRO A 234 1.08 0.40 14.49
N PHE A 235 1.98 -0.24 15.25
CA PHE A 235 1.66 -1.38 16.13
C PHE A 235 1.05 -2.57 15.39
N GLY A 236 1.27 -2.70 14.09
CA GLY A 236 0.80 -3.82 13.27
C GLY A 236 1.42 -5.16 13.70
N ARG A 237 0.65 -6.24 13.56
CA ARG A 237 1.07 -7.61 13.91
C ARG A 237 0.82 -8.57 12.75
N ILE A 238 1.19 -8.14 11.55
CA ILE A 238 1.03 -8.92 10.32
C ILE A 238 2.39 -9.51 9.95
N TYR A 239 2.39 -10.70 9.38
CA TYR A 239 3.59 -11.36 8.84
C TYR A 239 4.71 -11.53 9.87
N ASP A 240 4.35 -12.07 11.04
CA ASP A 240 5.27 -12.33 12.15
C ASP A 240 5.97 -11.07 12.68
N LEU A 241 5.35 -9.91 12.56
CA LEU A 241 5.76 -8.74 13.33
C LEU A 241 5.36 -8.93 14.80
N ALA A 242 6.34 -8.95 15.68
CA ALA A 242 6.16 -8.98 17.13
C ALA A 242 6.23 -7.55 17.71
N PRO A 243 5.66 -7.31 18.89
CA PRO A 243 6.01 -6.13 19.68
C PRO A 243 7.50 -6.08 19.93
N TYR A 244 8.09 -4.89 19.97
CA TYR A 244 9.52 -4.72 20.21
C TYR A 244 9.80 -3.59 21.20
N GLU A 245 10.94 -3.65 21.84
CA GLU A 245 11.38 -2.61 22.77
C GLU A 245 11.53 -1.28 22.02
N GLY A 246 10.98 -0.20 22.61
CA GLY A 246 11.01 1.13 21.99
C GLY A 246 10.05 1.34 20.82
N GLU A 247 9.04 0.47 20.65
CA GLU A 247 8.06 0.59 19.55
C GLU A 247 7.29 1.91 19.60
N GLU A 248 6.84 2.33 20.79
CA GLU A 248 6.12 3.59 20.97
C GLU A 248 7.01 4.80 20.64
N GLN A 249 8.27 4.76 21.07
CA GLN A 249 9.26 5.77 20.74
C GLN A 249 9.55 5.84 19.24
N THR A 250 9.63 4.67 18.58
CA THR A 250 9.82 4.59 17.13
C THR A 250 8.67 5.26 16.38
N TRP A 251 7.42 4.96 16.74
CA TRP A 251 6.25 5.57 16.08
C TRP A 251 6.10 7.05 16.40
N SER A 252 6.51 7.50 17.60
CA SER A 252 6.57 8.92 17.95
C SER A 252 7.60 9.66 17.08
N ALA A 253 8.81 9.12 16.98
CA ALA A 253 9.88 9.72 16.17
C ALA A 253 9.52 9.80 14.68
N ILE A 254 8.91 8.75 14.14
CA ILE A 254 8.41 8.77 12.75
C ILE A 254 7.33 9.84 12.57
N THR A 255 6.39 9.96 13.52
CA THR A 255 5.34 10.99 13.46
C THR A 255 5.93 12.38 13.44
N ASP A 256 6.92 12.65 14.31
CA ASP A 256 7.62 13.94 14.38
C ASP A 256 8.40 14.22 13.09
N ALA A 257 9.10 13.21 12.56
CA ALA A 257 9.85 13.33 11.31
C ALA A 257 8.95 13.60 10.09
N LEU A 258 7.78 12.93 10.01
CA LEU A 258 6.80 13.18 8.97
C LEU A 258 6.14 14.56 9.12
N GLY A 259 5.96 15.04 10.34
CA GLY A 259 5.45 16.39 10.62
C GLY A 259 6.32 17.53 10.09
N GLN A 260 7.58 17.25 9.74
CA GLN A 260 8.51 18.21 9.12
C GLN A 260 8.50 18.12 7.57
N ARG A 261 7.68 17.27 6.97
CA ARG A 261 7.64 17.01 5.53
C ARG A 261 6.29 17.38 4.94
N GLU A 262 6.32 18.04 3.79
CA GLU A 262 5.14 18.42 3.02
C GLU A 262 4.77 17.28 2.05
N LEU A 263 4.19 16.20 2.56
CA LEU A 263 3.73 15.05 1.76
C LEU A 263 2.30 15.25 1.26
N ALA A 264 1.94 14.56 0.16
CA ALA A 264 0.56 14.53 -0.33
C ALA A 264 -0.38 14.03 0.78
N TYR A 265 -0.01 12.93 1.43
CA TYR A 265 -0.73 12.39 2.60
C TYR A 265 0.10 11.38 3.37
N VAL A 266 -0.34 11.07 4.59
CA VAL A 266 0.03 9.87 5.34
C VAL A 266 -1.18 8.95 5.42
N HIS A 267 -1.01 7.68 5.05
CA HIS A 267 -2.05 6.66 5.07
C HIS A 267 -1.83 5.71 6.26
N LEU A 268 -2.67 5.80 7.26
CA LEU A 268 -2.61 4.95 8.45
C LEU A 268 -3.49 3.71 8.26
N TYR A 269 -2.91 2.55 8.45
CA TYR A 269 -3.61 1.29 8.33
C TYR A 269 -3.93 0.70 9.71
N TYR A 270 -5.21 0.74 10.07
CA TYR A 270 -5.74 0.13 11.28
C TYR A 270 -6.47 -1.15 10.90
N GLN A 271 -5.91 -2.29 11.24
CA GLN A 271 -6.61 -3.57 11.03
C GLN A 271 -7.05 -4.19 12.36
N PRO A 272 -8.25 -3.93 12.86
CA PRO A 272 -8.74 -4.52 14.11
C PRO A 272 -8.73 -6.05 14.10
N VAL A 273 -8.93 -6.66 12.93
CA VAL A 273 -8.98 -8.12 12.77
C VAL A 273 -7.60 -8.77 12.86
N TYR A 274 -6.54 -8.07 12.40
CA TYR A 274 -5.17 -8.62 12.37
C TYR A 274 -4.24 -7.98 13.41
N ILE A 275 -4.62 -6.84 13.97
CA ILE A 275 -3.89 -6.21 15.06
C ILE A 275 -4.34 -6.84 16.37
N LYS A 276 -3.52 -7.73 16.93
CA LYS A 276 -3.76 -8.38 18.23
C LYS A 276 -3.57 -7.44 19.42
N ALA A 277 -3.00 -6.26 19.20
CA ALA A 277 -2.86 -5.20 20.19
C ALA A 277 -3.59 -3.94 19.70
N PRO A 278 -4.44 -3.31 20.51
CA PRO A 278 -5.05 -2.03 20.16
C PRO A 278 -3.98 -0.95 20.07
N LEU A 279 -4.26 0.09 19.26
CA LEU A 279 -3.42 1.30 19.29
C LEU A 279 -3.38 1.85 20.71
N PRO A 280 -2.21 2.37 21.17
CA PRO A 280 -2.12 3.05 22.44
C PRO A 280 -3.14 4.18 22.54
N GLU A 281 -3.71 4.37 23.73
CA GLU A 281 -4.69 5.42 23.96
C GLU A 281 -4.15 6.79 23.53
N GLY A 282 -4.97 7.54 22.83
CA GLY A 282 -4.62 8.86 22.32
C GLY A 282 -3.63 8.89 21.15
N PHE A 283 -3.15 7.74 20.62
CA PHE A 283 -2.20 7.70 19.52
C PHE A 283 -2.71 8.48 18.29
N ARG A 284 -3.95 8.24 17.83
CA ARG A 284 -4.54 8.93 16.66
C ARG A 284 -4.55 10.44 16.86
N ARG A 285 -4.93 10.90 18.05
CA ARG A 285 -4.96 12.34 18.39
C ARG A 285 -3.56 12.94 18.42
N ARG A 286 -2.58 12.24 19.00
CA ARG A 286 -1.17 12.69 18.98
C ARG A 286 -0.66 12.77 17.54
N PHE A 287 -0.91 11.74 16.73
CA PHE A 287 -0.52 11.73 15.31
C PHE A 287 -1.12 12.94 14.58
N ARG A 288 -2.44 13.16 14.69
CA ARG A 288 -3.12 14.31 14.08
C ARG A 288 -2.58 15.66 14.57
N ASN A 289 -2.24 15.76 15.86
CA ASN A 289 -1.70 16.99 16.44
C ASN A 289 -0.29 17.32 15.96
N THR A 290 0.51 16.32 15.62
CA THR A 290 1.88 16.48 15.12
C THR A 290 1.90 16.63 13.60
N PHE A 291 1.29 15.69 12.87
CA PHE A 291 1.19 15.73 11.42
C PHE A 291 0.01 16.60 10.98
N LYS A 292 0.29 17.74 10.33
CA LYS A 292 -0.70 18.72 9.91
C LYS A 292 -1.20 18.55 8.47
N GLY A 293 -0.55 17.68 7.70
CA GLY A 293 -0.95 17.32 6.33
C GLY A 293 -2.20 16.44 6.29
N THR A 294 -2.52 15.95 5.11
CA THR A 294 -3.66 15.05 4.89
C THR A 294 -3.43 13.68 5.51
N ILE A 295 -4.39 13.21 6.31
CA ILE A 295 -4.40 11.85 6.86
C ILE A 295 -5.51 11.03 6.19
N ILE A 296 -5.12 9.90 5.60
CA ILE A 296 -6.03 8.83 5.17
C ILE A 296 -5.98 7.74 6.21
N ALA A 297 -7.09 7.10 6.54
CA ALA A 297 -7.07 5.86 7.30
C ALA A 297 -7.88 4.75 6.62
N ALA A 298 -7.38 3.51 6.76
CA ALA A 298 -8.04 2.27 6.38
C ALA A 298 -8.14 1.34 7.59
N GLY A 299 -9.11 0.43 7.60
CA GLY A 299 -9.22 -0.59 8.64
C GLY A 299 -10.62 -0.75 9.22
N GLY A 300 -11.52 -1.38 8.46
CA GLY A 300 -12.85 -1.75 8.95
C GLY A 300 -13.86 -0.60 9.07
N PHE A 301 -13.64 0.50 8.36
CA PHE A 301 -14.61 1.61 8.33
C PHE A 301 -15.92 1.20 7.66
N THR A 302 -17.04 1.52 8.33
CA THR A 302 -18.35 1.66 7.71
C THR A 302 -18.55 3.11 7.30
N ARG A 303 -19.63 3.38 6.53
CA ARG A 303 -20.01 4.77 6.18
C ARG A 303 -20.12 5.67 7.42
N ASP A 304 -20.83 5.20 8.46
CA ASP A 304 -21.13 6.00 9.65
C ASP A 304 -19.87 6.25 10.49
N ILE A 305 -19.01 5.23 10.66
CA ILE A 305 -17.72 5.38 11.37
C ILE A 305 -16.80 6.33 10.59
N ALA A 306 -16.81 6.26 9.26
CA ALA A 306 -16.04 7.17 8.40
C ALA A 306 -16.52 8.62 8.53
N GLU A 307 -17.84 8.83 8.50
CA GLU A 307 -18.44 10.17 8.69
C GLU A 307 -18.05 10.76 10.04
N GLN A 308 -18.19 9.99 11.12
CA GLN A 308 -17.84 10.45 12.47
C GLN A 308 -16.36 10.84 12.59
N ALA A 309 -15.44 10.01 12.06
CA ALA A 309 -14.01 10.29 12.09
C ALA A 309 -13.63 11.57 11.32
N LEU A 310 -14.34 11.85 10.22
CA LEU A 310 -14.20 13.10 9.47
C LEU A 310 -14.76 14.30 10.23
N GLU A 311 -15.93 14.18 10.87
CA GLU A 311 -16.55 15.23 11.69
C GLU A 311 -15.67 15.61 12.88
N ASP A 312 -15.07 14.61 13.54
CA ASP A 312 -14.15 14.80 14.65
C ASP A 312 -12.77 15.35 14.23
N ASN A 313 -12.55 15.55 12.92
CA ASN A 313 -11.28 15.99 12.32
C ASN A 313 -10.07 15.09 12.68
N GLU A 314 -10.29 13.82 12.99
CA GLU A 314 -9.21 12.85 13.17
C GLU A 314 -8.56 12.50 11.83
N LEU A 315 -9.36 12.48 10.76
CA LEU A 315 -8.97 12.12 9.40
C LEU A 315 -9.46 13.16 8.40
N ASP A 316 -8.86 13.15 7.22
CA ASP A 316 -9.27 13.98 6.08
C ASP A 316 -9.95 13.15 4.98
N LEU A 317 -9.50 11.90 4.79
CA LEU A 317 -10.00 10.95 3.80
C LEU A 317 -10.10 9.57 4.44
N VAL A 318 -11.01 8.73 3.95
CA VAL A 318 -11.22 7.36 4.46
C VAL A 318 -11.10 6.33 3.33
N ALA A 319 -10.26 5.33 3.55
CA ALA A 319 -10.00 4.27 2.58
C ALA A 319 -10.81 3.00 2.88
N PHE A 320 -11.48 2.49 1.85
CA PHE A 320 -12.26 1.26 1.87
C PHE A 320 -11.61 0.22 0.97
N GLY A 321 -11.38 -0.99 1.51
CA GLY A 321 -10.80 -2.11 0.77
C GLY A 321 -11.86 -3.09 0.30
N VAL A 322 -12.18 -4.09 1.13
CA VAL A 322 -13.10 -5.18 0.78
C VAL A 322 -14.42 -4.73 0.16
N PRO A 323 -15.07 -3.64 0.63
CA PRO A 323 -16.29 -3.16 -0.01
C PRO A 323 -16.13 -2.82 -1.50
N TYR A 324 -14.95 -2.31 -1.93
CA TYR A 324 -14.68 -2.02 -3.34
C TYR A 324 -14.53 -3.25 -4.23
N ILE A 325 -14.31 -4.45 -3.66
CA ILE A 325 -14.17 -5.67 -4.47
C ILE A 325 -15.46 -5.93 -5.27
N ALA A 326 -16.59 -5.94 -4.57
CA ALA A 326 -17.89 -6.27 -5.17
C ALA A 326 -18.77 -5.05 -5.53
N ASN A 327 -18.31 -3.83 -5.21
CA ASN A 327 -19.07 -2.61 -5.43
C ASN A 327 -18.24 -1.59 -6.21
N PRO A 328 -18.18 -1.70 -7.55
CA PRO A 328 -17.47 -0.70 -8.37
C PRO A 328 -18.04 0.71 -8.19
N ASP A 329 -19.32 0.83 -7.87
CA ASP A 329 -20.10 2.03 -7.57
C ASP A 329 -20.26 2.28 -6.06
N LEU A 330 -19.24 1.97 -5.25
CA LEU A 330 -19.32 2.04 -3.79
C LEU A 330 -19.72 3.45 -3.28
N VAL A 331 -19.21 4.50 -3.92
CA VAL A 331 -19.52 5.89 -3.54
C VAL A 331 -21.00 6.17 -3.68
N GLU A 332 -21.57 5.81 -4.81
CA GLU A 332 -22.98 5.99 -5.12
C GLU A 332 -23.88 5.16 -4.19
N ARG A 333 -23.49 3.92 -3.92
CA ARG A 333 -24.22 3.07 -2.96
C ARG A 333 -24.24 3.66 -1.56
N MET A 334 -23.08 4.10 -1.07
CA MET A 334 -22.99 4.72 0.25
C MET A 334 -23.74 6.06 0.30
N GLN A 335 -23.66 6.87 -0.76
CA GLN A 335 -24.32 8.16 -0.82
C GLN A 335 -25.85 8.04 -0.80
N ASN A 336 -26.39 7.08 -1.53
CA ASN A 336 -27.83 6.88 -1.66
C ASN A 336 -28.42 5.86 -0.66
N GLY A 337 -27.58 5.23 0.18
CA GLY A 337 -28.03 4.21 1.12
C GLY A 337 -28.45 2.90 0.43
N TRP A 338 -27.92 2.62 -0.76
CA TRP A 338 -28.19 1.37 -1.46
C TRP A 338 -27.45 0.21 -0.83
N PRO A 339 -27.98 -1.03 -0.92
CA PRO A 339 -27.34 -2.20 -0.35
C PRO A 339 -25.99 -2.47 -1.00
N LEU A 340 -25.01 -2.87 -0.20
CA LEU A 340 -23.70 -3.32 -0.70
C LEU A 340 -23.82 -4.79 -1.14
N ALA A 341 -23.22 -5.11 -2.29
CA ALA A 341 -23.04 -6.49 -2.73
C ALA A 341 -21.95 -7.16 -1.90
N GLU A 342 -22.12 -8.43 -1.59
CA GLU A 342 -21.12 -9.25 -0.94
C GLU A 342 -20.09 -9.75 -1.96
N SER A 343 -18.81 -9.73 -1.55
CA SER A 343 -17.71 -10.21 -2.37
C SER A 343 -17.46 -11.70 -2.17
N ASP A 344 -17.21 -12.43 -3.24
CA ASP A 344 -16.77 -13.82 -3.17
C ASP A 344 -15.28 -13.89 -2.80
N ARG A 345 -15.01 -14.33 -1.57
CA ARG A 345 -13.64 -14.41 -1.04
C ARG A 345 -12.74 -15.36 -1.86
N ALA A 346 -13.29 -16.37 -2.49
CA ALA A 346 -12.53 -17.29 -3.34
C ALA A 346 -11.95 -16.63 -4.59
N THR A 347 -12.47 -15.44 -4.96
CA THR A 347 -12.02 -14.67 -6.12
C THR A 347 -11.11 -13.48 -5.77
N TYR A 348 -10.70 -13.33 -4.52
CA TYR A 348 -9.86 -12.18 -4.11
C TYR A 348 -8.50 -12.20 -4.78
N TYR A 349 -7.89 -13.37 -4.89
CA TYR A 349 -6.54 -13.54 -5.41
C TYR A 349 -6.52 -14.51 -6.59
N GLY A 350 -5.68 -14.20 -7.60
CA GLY A 350 -5.49 -15.04 -8.77
C GLY A 350 -6.69 -15.10 -9.70
N VAL A 351 -6.53 -15.84 -10.79
CA VAL A 351 -7.58 -16.06 -11.79
C VAL A 351 -8.25 -17.39 -11.52
N SER A 352 -9.57 -17.38 -11.32
CA SER A 352 -10.40 -18.58 -11.15
C SER A 352 -11.48 -18.60 -12.25
N GLY A 353 -11.22 -19.29 -13.33
CA GLY A 353 -12.08 -19.29 -14.52
C GLY A 353 -11.67 -18.17 -15.49
N SER A 354 -12.58 -17.24 -15.83
CA SER A 354 -12.22 -16.10 -16.70
C SER A 354 -11.46 -15.01 -15.93
N PRO A 355 -10.64 -14.20 -16.62
CA PRO A 355 -9.93 -13.06 -16.02
C PRO A 355 -10.85 -12.06 -15.31
N GLU A 356 -12.08 -11.92 -15.78
CA GLU A 356 -13.08 -10.96 -15.29
C GLU A 356 -13.75 -11.42 -13.99
N LYS A 357 -13.84 -12.76 -13.77
CA LYS A 357 -14.60 -13.34 -12.65
C LYS A 357 -14.11 -12.86 -11.28
N GLY A 358 -15.01 -12.22 -10.51
CA GLY A 358 -14.73 -11.65 -9.20
C GLY A 358 -13.77 -10.45 -9.26
N TYR A 359 -13.59 -9.86 -10.42
CA TYR A 359 -12.71 -8.72 -10.67
C TYR A 359 -13.44 -7.56 -11.36
N THR A 360 -13.91 -7.77 -12.60
CA THR A 360 -14.61 -6.75 -13.39
C THR A 360 -16.07 -7.09 -13.68
N ASP A 361 -16.56 -8.24 -13.27
CA ASP A 361 -17.92 -8.74 -13.52
C ASP A 361 -18.96 -8.38 -12.45
N TYR A 362 -18.55 -7.74 -11.35
CA TYR A 362 -19.50 -7.24 -10.36
C TYR A 362 -20.34 -6.09 -10.93
N PRO A 363 -21.67 -6.18 -10.86
CA PRO A 363 -22.55 -5.17 -11.46
C PRO A 363 -22.64 -3.90 -10.61
N VAL A 364 -22.84 -2.78 -11.28
CA VAL A 364 -23.32 -1.56 -10.63
C VAL A 364 -24.76 -1.75 -10.16
N TRP A 365 -25.16 -0.99 -9.15
CA TRP A 365 -26.53 -0.99 -8.63
C TRP A 365 -27.54 -0.63 -9.73
N GLN A 366 -28.63 -1.39 -9.78
CA GLN A 366 -29.79 -1.09 -10.62
C GLN A 366 -31.04 -1.10 -9.73
N ALA A 367 -31.83 -0.05 -9.80
CA ALA A 367 -33.13 -0.04 -9.13
C ALA A 367 -34.01 -1.17 -9.70
N GLN A 368 -34.58 -1.97 -8.80
CA GLN A 368 -35.59 -2.99 -9.18
C GLN A 368 -36.91 -2.36 -9.48
#